data_aaf39c43637eb17ff050481062ff8020
#
_entry.id   aaf39c43637eb17ff050481062ff8020
#
_cell.length_a   1.000
_cell.length_b   1.000
_cell.length_c   1.000
_cell.angle_alpha   90.00
_cell.angle_beta   90.00
_cell.angle_gamma   90.00
#
_symmetry.space_group_name_H-M   'P 1'
#
loop_
_entity.id
_entity.type
_entity.pdbx_description
1 polymer ?
#
loop_
_entity_poly.entity_id
_entity_poly.type
_entity_poly.pdbx_seq_one_letter_code
_entity_poly.pdbx_strand_id
1 'polypeptide(L)'
;MDTRLQDKISAGESKVLEFKEILPQGDKIAKTVIAFSNTSGGQLIIGVGDDRTIKGIDPDVDIFELQDRVASIIYDLCYPNILPEFYTINVDGKLLFIIEVYRGNLLPYYLKKEGRNHGTYVRIGSSNRKADVETVIDLERQRINRSFDEEICFDTSFDSLDLTPLQKRFEARGKILDIEKLKSLKLVQEEHGHLYPSQALLILLGVRENATVKCARFKGTTMGSFIDKKEYSGDLFSQLDQVEMFIKNHLHLAGVIKGLQREDRYEIPMEAIREVILNAYVHRDYINLGRDIKVGIYDDIVNIVSPGGFPSSITIEDVLAGRSETRNKAIARVFKELDYIEQWGSGIKRIFSWCEEAGVAKPLITEKGDFVDVELYREYTSVSESVSESVQESVQESVQESVQEKGEVYLGKRQVDILYFCLEPRTSKEILDYLGVINHSKNRKSHVTGLVTLGLLARTIPENPNDRNQKYITTEAGKLYVEENDNRRKTR
;
A
#
# COMPACT_ATOMS: atom_id res chain seq x y z
N MET A 1 25.63 -14.13 -4.91
CA MET A 1 24.41 -14.79 -4.36
C MET A 1 24.26 -14.56 -2.85
N ASP A 2 25.37 -14.45 -2.13
CA ASP A 2 25.36 -14.26 -0.66
C ASP A 2 24.81 -12.92 -0.16
N THR A 3 25.05 -11.83 -0.87
CA THR A 3 24.64 -10.49 -0.44
C THR A 3 23.14 -10.35 -0.23
N ARG A 4 22.32 -10.96 -1.10
CA ARG A 4 20.86 -10.92 -0.99
C ARG A 4 20.29 -11.66 0.23
N LEU A 5 20.94 -12.75 0.66
CA LEU A 5 20.50 -13.49 1.85
C LEU A 5 20.90 -12.75 3.13
N GLN A 6 22.09 -12.19 3.18
CA GLN A 6 22.56 -11.38 4.30
C GLN A 6 21.69 -10.13 4.48
N ASP A 7 21.29 -9.46 3.37
CA ASP A 7 20.36 -8.33 3.41
C ASP A 7 18.99 -8.73 3.97
N LYS A 8 18.45 -9.90 3.56
CA LYS A 8 17.18 -10.45 4.09
C LYS A 8 17.29 -10.74 5.59
N ILE A 9 18.38 -11.39 6.04
CA ILE A 9 18.61 -11.68 7.45
C ILE A 9 18.71 -10.39 8.26
N SER A 10 19.44 -9.41 7.75
CA SER A 10 19.59 -8.10 8.39
C SER A 10 18.27 -7.34 8.52
N ALA A 11 17.37 -7.47 7.53
CA ALA A 11 16.00 -6.90 7.58
C ALA A 11 15.12 -7.56 8.66
N GLY A 12 15.38 -8.83 8.98
CA GLY A 12 14.68 -9.59 10.02
C GLY A 12 13.53 -10.47 9.52
N GLU A 13 12.84 -11.14 10.44
CA GLU A 13 11.70 -11.99 10.14
C GLU A 13 10.55 -11.18 9.52
N SER A 14 9.81 -11.84 8.62
CA SER A 14 8.74 -11.20 7.85
C SER A 14 7.59 -12.18 7.58
N LYS A 15 6.62 -11.77 6.77
CA LYS A 15 5.52 -12.64 6.30
C LYS A 15 6.03 -13.89 5.56
N VAL A 16 7.20 -13.82 4.92
CA VAL A 16 7.77 -14.88 4.10
C VAL A 16 9.12 -15.40 4.61
N LEU A 17 9.52 -15.01 5.82
CA LEU A 17 10.84 -15.37 6.35
C LEU A 17 10.78 -15.58 7.85
N GLU A 18 11.31 -16.73 8.30
CA GLU A 18 11.47 -17.09 9.72
C GLU A 18 12.84 -17.69 9.98
N PHE A 19 13.45 -17.34 11.12
CA PHE A 19 14.76 -17.82 11.53
C PHE A 19 14.67 -18.70 12.78
N LYS A 20 15.55 -19.69 12.85
CA LYS A 20 15.78 -20.46 14.08
C LYS A 20 17.23 -20.82 14.19
N GLU A 21 17.78 -20.71 15.39
CA GLU A 21 19.17 -21.09 15.66
C GLU A 21 19.37 -22.60 15.53
N ILE A 22 18.43 -23.37 16.09
CA ILE A 22 18.39 -24.83 16.03
C ILE A 22 17.04 -25.32 15.51
N LEU A 23 17.01 -26.56 15.04
CA LEU A 23 15.76 -27.17 14.56
C LEU A 23 14.68 -27.17 15.67
N PRO A 24 13.53 -26.52 15.47
CA PRO A 24 12.44 -26.49 16.45
C PRO A 24 11.77 -27.85 16.64
N GLN A 25 10.93 -27.98 17.66
CA GLN A 25 10.06 -29.13 17.82
C GLN A 25 9.10 -29.30 16.64
N GLY A 26 8.70 -30.53 16.32
CA GLY A 26 7.90 -30.87 15.15
C GLY A 26 6.61 -30.06 15.01
N ASP A 27 5.87 -29.84 16.09
CA ASP A 27 4.65 -29.02 16.09
C ASP A 27 4.92 -27.56 15.66
N LYS A 28 6.06 -26.99 16.04
CA LYS A 28 6.43 -25.62 15.64
C LYS A 28 6.79 -25.55 14.16
N ILE A 29 7.53 -26.55 13.68
CA ILE A 29 7.86 -26.67 12.24
C ILE A 29 6.57 -26.77 11.44
N ALA A 30 5.68 -27.72 11.82
CA ALA A 30 4.41 -27.93 11.13
C ALA A 30 3.54 -26.67 11.09
N LYS A 31 3.42 -25.92 12.20
CA LYS A 31 2.67 -24.66 12.24
C LYS A 31 3.25 -23.58 11.32
N THR A 32 4.57 -23.45 11.25
CA THR A 32 5.24 -22.51 10.36
C THR A 32 5.02 -22.88 8.89
N VAL A 33 5.21 -24.15 8.55
CA VAL A 33 5.01 -24.68 7.19
C VAL A 33 3.55 -24.53 6.74
N ILE A 34 2.59 -24.86 7.62
CA ILE A 34 1.15 -24.65 7.38
C ILE A 34 0.86 -23.16 7.14
N ALA A 35 1.38 -22.28 8.00
CA ALA A 35 1.13 -20.86 7.88
C ALA A 35 1.69 -20.30 6.56
N PHE A 36 2.88 -20.71 6.14
CA PHE A 36 3.44 -20.36 4.84
C PHE A 36 2.60 -20.90 3.68
N SER A 37 2.17 -22.17 3.73
CA SER A 37 1.34 -22.79 2.68
C SER A 37 -0.02 -22.13 2.53
N ASN A 38 -0.60 -21.60 3.60
CA ASN A 38 -1.88 -20.90 3.60
C ASN A 38 -1.76 -19.41 3.20
N THR A 39 -0.53 -18.87 3.14
CA THR A 39 -0.33 -17.47 2.83
C THR A 39 0.54 -17.29 1.58
N SER A 40 1.61 -16.54 1.64
CA SER A 40 2.45 -16.19 0.48
C SER A 40 3.58 -17.20 0.19
N GLY A 41 3.64 -18.31 0.92
CA GLY A 41 4.85 -19.13 0.99
C GLY A 41 5.88 -18.51 1.91
N GLY A 42 7.09 -19.07 1.95
CA GLY A 42 8.18 -18.52 2.74
C GLY A 42 9.32 -19.47 2.98
N GLN A 43 10.35 -18.97 3.65
CA GLN A 43 11.56 -19.69 3.99
C GLN A 43 11.73 -19.76 5.51
N LEU A 44 11.88 -20.98 6.04
CA LEU A 44 12.32 -21.22 7.41
C LEU A 44 13.82 -21.55 7.34
N ILE A 45 14.65 -20.69 7.92
CA ILE A 45 16.11 -20.80 7.89
C ILE A 45 16.60 -21.27 9.26
N ILE A 46 17.32 -22.38 9.28
CA ILE A 46 17.95 -22.92 10.48
C ILE A 46 19.45 -22.57 10.47
N GLY A 47 19.97 -22.13 11.62
CA GLY A 47 21.33 -21.68 11.80
C GLY A 47 21.46 -20.15 11.97
N VAL A 48 20.35 -19.45 12.20
CA VAL A 48 20.32 -18.00 12.45
C VAL A 48 19.71 -17.75 13.82
N GLY A 49 20.43 -17.01 14.67
CA GLY A 49 19.96 -16.64 16.01
C GLY A 49 18.90 -15.53 15.99
N ASP A 50 18.18 -15.39 17.11
CA ASP A 50 17.16 -14.33 17.29
C ASP A 50 17.77 -12.91 17.19
N ASP A 51 19.07 -12.78 17.46
CA ASP A 51 19.87 -11.57 17.27
C ASP A 51 20.28 -11.31 15.82
N ARG A 52 19.81 -12.15 14.88
CA ARG A 52 20.13 -12.16 13.44
C ARG A 52 21.57 -12.53 13.12
N THR A 53 22.34 -13.05 14.10
CA THR A 53 23.68 -13.56 13.83
C THR A 53 23.61 -14.91 13.12
N ILE A 54 24.42 -15.08 12.08
CA ILE A 54 24.58 -16.35 11.39
C ILE A 54 25.47 -17.23 12.25
N LYS A 55 24.89 -18.29 12.84
CA LYS A 55 25.61 -19.25 13.67
C LYS A 55 26.00 -20.51 12.89
N GLY A 56 25.18 -20.86 11.90
CA GLY A 56 25.32 -22.11 11.14
C GLY A 56 24.72 -23.29 11.87
N ILE A 57 24.60 -24.41 11.14
CA ILE A 57 24.23 -25.70 11.70
C ILE A 57 25.51 -26.33 12.29
N ASP A 58 25.34 -27.09 13.37
CA ASP A 58 26.43 -27.88 13.96
C ASP A 58 27.08 -28.76 12.87
N PRO A 59 28.42 -28.69 12.67
CA PRO A 59 29.14 -29.47 11.67
C PRO A 59 28.97 -30.98 11.80
N ASP A 60 28.62 -31.48 12.98
CA ASP A 60 28.43 -32.90 13.25
C ASP A 60 27.04 -33.40 12.84
N VAL A 61 26.12 -32.49 12.42
CA VAL A 61 24.77 -32.85 11.99
C VAL A 61 24.78 -33.32 10.54
N ASP A 62 24.31 -34.55 10.30
CA ASP A 62 24.06 -35.04 8.94
C ASP A 62 22.85 -34.31 8.32
N ILE A 63 23.11 -33.60 7.24
CA ILE A 63 22.10 -32.79 6.55
C ILE A 63 21.01 -33.67 5.92
N PHE A 64 21.34 -34.87 5.45
CA PHE A 64 20.37 -35.78 4.87
C PHE A 64 19.43 -36.35 5.94
N GLU A 65 19.95 -36.75 7.10
CA GLU A 65 19.15 -37.17 8.24
C GLU A 65 18.25 -36.02 8.75
N LEU A 66 18.77 -34.79 8.79
CA LEU A 66 18.00 -33.59 9.15
C LEU A 66 16.84 -33.36 8.19
N GLN A 67 17.12 -33.45 6.88
CA GLN A 67 16.11 -33.31 5.82
C GLN A 67 15.02 -34.39 5.94
N ASP A 68 15.39 -35.64 6.07
CA ASP A 68 14.43 -36.75 6.18
C ASP A 68 13.57 -36.63 7.44
N ARG A 69 14.15 -36.20 8.54
CA ARG A 69 13.41 -35.94 9.79
C ARG A 69 12.39 -34.81 9.60
N VAL A 70 12.76 -33.70 8.97
CA VAL A 70 11.85 -32.58 8.72
C VAL A 70 10.76 -32.97 7.73
N ALA A 71 11.10 -33.69 6.67
CA ALA A 71 10.15 -34.20 5.69
C ALA A 71 9.09 -35.13 6.36
N SER A 72 9.55 -36.03 7.21
CA SER A 72 8.65 -36.93 7.99
C SER A 72 7.72 -36.12 8.91
N ILE A 73 8.24 -35.16 9.66
CA ILE A 73 7.44 -34.27 10.52
C ILE A 73 6.32 -33.59 9.71
N ILE A 74 6.67 -32.99 8.56
CA ILE A 74 5.69 -32.27 7.71
C ILE A 74 4.65 -33.26 7.17
N TYR A 75 5.08 -34.38 6.64
CA TYR A 75 4.18 -35.42 6.11
C TYR A 75 3.22 -35.96 7.16
N ASP A 76 3.70 -36.21 8.37
CA ASP A 76 2.89 -36.81 9.43
C ASP A 76 1.91 -35.85 10.08
N LEU A 77 2.32 -34.57 10.23
CA LEU A 77 1.54 -33.61 11.01
C LEU A 77 0.67 -32.69 10.15
N CYS A 78 1.00 -32.42 8.87
CA CYS A 78 0.29 -31.49 8.02
C CYS A 78 -0.73 -32.19 7.11
N TYR A 79 -1.87 -31.55 6.89
CA TYR A 79 -2.86 -31.96 5.89
C TYR A 79 -3.50 -30.74 5.23
N PRO A 80 -3.75 -30.73 3.92
CA PRO A 80 -3.21 -31.67 2.90
C PRO A 80 -1.68 -31.76 2.94
N ASN A 81 -1.10 -32.73 2.19
CA ASN A 81 0.35 -32.86 2.16
C ASN A 81 1.01 -31.62 1.59
N ILE A 82 2.09 -31.18 2.24
CA ILE A 82 2.92 -30.04 1.83
C ILE A 82 4.24 -30.62 1.34
N LEU A 83 4.71 -30.11 0.19
CA LEU A 83 5.97 -30.52 -0.45
C LEU A 83 6.94 -29.35 -0.41
N PRO A 84 7.75 -29.20 0.65
CA PRO A 84 8.76 -28.17 0.72
C PRO A 84 9.98 -28.53 -0.11
N GLU A 85 10.75 -27.52 -0.51
CA GLU A 85 12.11 -27.72 -1.00
C GLU A 85 13.12 -27.55 0.11
N PHE A 86 14.17 -28.40 0.10
CA PHE A 86 15.25 -28.37 1.07
C PHE A 86 16.57 -28.11 0.37
N TYR A 87 17.32 -27.17 0.90
CA TYR A 87 18.68 -26.91 0.42
C TYR A 87 19.52 -26.24 1.48
N THR A 88 20.82 -26.18 1.25
CA THR A 88 21.78 -25.54 2.14
C THR A 88 22.48 -24.38 1.45
N ILE A 89 22.81 -23.37 2.22
CA ILE A 89 23.61 -22.22 1.77
C ILE A 89 24.78 -22.05 2.73
N ASN A 90 25.99 -21.93 2.21
CA ASN A 90 27.17 -21.58 2.99
C ASN A 90 27.38 -20.07 2.98
N VAL A 91 27.41 -19.46 4.16
CA VAL A 91 27.67 -18.04 4.35
C VAL A 91 28.90 -17.90 5.29
N ASP A 92 29.98 -17.40 4.78
CA ASP A 92 31.23 -17.18 5.52
C ASP A 92 31.71 -18.43 6.30
N GLY A 93 31.63 -19.62 5.67
CA GLY A 93 32.01 -20.89 6.24
C GLY A 93 30.99 -21.53 7.18
N LYS A 94 29.84 -20.88 7.39
CA LYS A 94 28.74 -21.41 8.21
C LYS A 94 27.61 -21.91 7.32
N LEU A 95 27.20 -23.15 7.54
CA LEU A 95 26.15 -23.79 6.77
C LEU A 95 24.77 -23.47 7.35
N LEU A 96 23.87 -22.97 6.50
CA LEU A 96 22.46 -22.75 6.83
C LEU A 96 21.62 -23.82 6.14
N PHE A 97 20.56 -24.32 6.82
CA PHE A 97 19.58 -25.21 6.22
C PHE A 97 18.28 -24.45 5.98
N ILE A 98 17.81 -24.48 4.74
CA ILE A 98 16.63 -23.76 4.30
C ILE A 98 15.51 -24.73 3.99
N ILE A 99 14.34 -24.47 4.54
CA ILE A 99 13.07 -25.14 4.25
C ILE A 99 12.23 -24.12 3.49
N GLU A 100 12.15 -24.27 2.17
CA GLU A 100 11.36 -23.38 1.32
C GLU A 100 9.98 -23.97 1.08
N VAL A 101 8.97 -23.20 1.40
CA VAL A 101 7.57 -23.61 1.34
C VAL A 101 6.84 -22.68 0.38
N TYR A 102 6.25 -23.26 -0.66
CA TYR A 102 5.41 -22.52 -1.59
C TYR A 102 3.97 -22.46 -1.09
N ARG A 103 3.25 -21.42 -1.50
CA ARG A 103 1.82 -21.37 -1.28
C ARG A 103 1.14 -22.59 -1.90
N GLY A 104 0.30 -23.24 -1.14
CA GLY A 104 -0.41 -24.43 -1.58
C GLY A 104 -1.72 -24.11 -2.31
N ASN A 105 -2.17 -25.04 -3.16
CA ASN A 105 -3.42 -24.91 -3.91
C ASN A 105 -4.61 -25.63 -3.24
N LEU A 106 -4.35 -26.48 -2.23
CA LEU A 106 -5.38 -27.30 -1.55
C LEU A 106 -5.81 -26.69 -0.21
N LEU A 107 -5.95 -25.37 -0.19
CA LEU A 107 -6.32 -24.57 0.99
C LEU A 107 -7.63 -25.06 1.65
N PRO A 108 -7.78 -24.93 2.97
CA PRO A 108 -6.73 -24.62 3.93
C PRO A 108 -5.86 -25.82 4.29
N TYR A 109 -4.59 -25.58 4.58
CA TYR A 109 -3.68 -26.54 5.21
C TYR A 109 -3.78 -26.42 6.72
N TYR A 110 -3.69 -27.55 7.43
CA TYR A 110 -3.89 -27.59 8.87
C TYR A 110 -3.16 -28.75 9.55
N LEU A 111 -2.99 -28.68 10.87
CA LEU A 111 -2.49 -29.79 11.69
C LEU A 111 -3.52 -30.93 11.73
N LYS A 112 -3.14 -32.13 11.33
CA LYS A 112 -4.02 -33.33 11.29
C LYS A 112 -4.74 -33.58 12.63
N LYS A 113 -4.00 -33.47 13.74
CA LYS A 113 -4.52 -33.75 15.09
C LYS A 113 -5.57 -32.72 15.58
N GLU A 114 -5.51 -31.48 15.10
CA GLU A 114 -6.42 -30.40 15.51
C GLU A 114 -7.59 -30.21 14.55
N GLY A 115 -7.50 -30.80 13.35
CA GLY A 115 -8.49 -30.67 12.30
C GLY A 115 -8.55 -29.29 11.68
N ARG A 116 -9.34 -29.14 10.62
CA ARG A 116 -9.39 -27.94 9.80
C ARG A 116 -9.74 -26.66 10.59
N ASN A 117 -10.76 -26.70 11.42
CA ASN A 117 -11.26 -25.51 12.11
C ASN A 117 -10.33 -25.01 13.24
N HIS A 118 -9.50 -25.90 13.78
CA HIS A 118 -8.65 -25.57 14.92
C HIS A 118 -7.15 -25.66 14.63
N GLY A 119 -6.77 -26.36 13.58
CA GLY A 119 -5.38 -26.59 13.20
C GLY A 119 -4.89 -25.74 12.04
N THR A 120 -5.73 -24.85 11.49
CA THR A 120 -5.33 -23.93 10.43
C THR A 120 -4.55 -22.76 11.01
N TYR A 121 -3.38 -22.49 10.45
CA TYR A 121 -2.51 -21.37 10.81
C TYR A 121 -2.24 -20.51 9.58
N VAL A 122 -2.13 -19.20 9.81
CA VAL A 122 -1.79 -18.18 8.80
C VAL A 122 -0.65 -17.31 9.30
N ARG A 123 0.06 -16.67 8.38
CA ARG A 123 1.16 -15.78 8.70
C ARG A 123 0.67 -14.34 8.75
N ILE A 124 0.83 -13.69 9.91
CA ILE A 124 0.52 -12.26 10.10
C ILE A 124 1.81 -11.57 10.55
N GLY A 125 2.38 -10.74 9.68
CA GLY A 125 3.73 -10.20 9.88
C GLY A 125 4.75 -11.33 10.05
N SER A 126 5.52 -11.32 11.12
CA SER A 126 6.49 -12.39 11.47
C SER A 126 5.92 -13.47 12.38
N SER A 127 4.60 -13.50 12.63
CA SER A 127 4.00 -14.44 13.59
C SER A 127 3.05 -15.43 12.93
N ASN A 128 3.13 -16.69 13.37
CA ASN A 128 2.13 -17.72 13.04
C ASN A 128 0.91 -17.54 13.95
N ARG A 129 -0.26 -17.32 13.37
CA ARG A 129 -1.52 -17.14 14.09
C ARG A 129 -2.51 -18.22 13.69
N LYS A 130 -3.31 -18.64 14.65
CA LYS A 130 -4.43 -19.54 14.39
C LYS A 130 -5.49 -18.77 13.58
N ALA A 131 -5.96 -19.37 12.49
CA ALA A 131 -7.01 -18.81 11.67
C ALA A 131 -8.35 -18.81 12.44
N ASP A 132 -9.11 -17.75 12.32
CA ASP A 132 -10.52 -17.70 12.72
C ASP A 132 -11.42 -18.36 11.66
N VAL A 133 -12.71 -18.42 11.93
CA VAL A 133 -13.69 -19.07 11.05
C VAL A 133 -13.76 -18.35 9.69
N GLU A 134 -13.74 -17.03 9.71
CA GLU A 134 -13.81 -16.20 8.51
C GLU A 134 -12.58 -16.42 7.62
N THR A 135 -11.40 -16.48 8.19
CA THR A 135 -10.15 -16.81 7.47
C THR A 135 -10.20 -18.19 6.86
N VAL A 136 -10.72 -19.19 7.57
CA VAL A 136 -10.87 -20.56 7.05
C VAL A 136 -11.81 -20.57 5.85
N ILE A 137 -12.96 -19.90 5.95
CA ILE A 137 -13.94 -19.77 4.85
C ILE A 137 -13.30 -19.08 3.64
N ASP A 138 -12.51 -18.03 3.86
CA ASP A 138 -11.83 -17.32 2.77
C ASP A 138 -10.79 -18.22 2.07
N LEU A 139 -10.02 -19.00 2.82
CA LEU A 139 -9.11 -19.98 2.25
C LEU A 139 -9.84 -21.07 1.43
N GLU A 140 -11.04 -21.50 1.85
CA GLU A 140 -11.88 -22.42 1.09
C GLU A 140 -12.39 -21.79 -0.22
N ARG A 141 -12.81 -20.52 -0.21
CA ARG A 141 -13.16 -19.77 -1.42
C ARG A 141 -11.98 -19.72 -2.39
N GLN A 142 -10.80 -19.42 -1.90
CA GLN A 142 -9.58 -19.35 -2.70
C GLN A 142 -9.25 -20.71 -3.34
N ARG A 143 -9.43 -21.82 -2.61
CA ARG A 143 -9.25 -23.19 -3.12
C ARG A 143 -10.09 -23.47 -4.36
N ILE A 144 -11.35 -23.04 -4.37
CA ILE A 144 -12.27 -23.23 -5.51
C ILE A 144 -12.26 -22.07 -6.49
N ASN A 145 -11.30 -21.15 -6.33
CA ASN A 145 -11.12 -19.96 -7.17
C ASN A 145 -12.37 -19.06 -7.22
N ARG A 146 -13.13 -18.97 -6.12
CA ARG A 146 -14.28 -18.07 -5.94
C ARG A 146 -13.89 -16.89 -5.04
N SER A 147 -14.58 -15.76 -5.22
CA SER A 147 -14.52 -14.59 -4.36
C SER A 147 -15.87 -14.36 -3.67
N PHE A 148 -15.87 -13.58 -2.57
CA PHE A 148 -17.10 -13.26 -1.84
C PHE A 148 -18.17 -12.62 -2.73
N ASP A 149 -17.77 -11.75 -3.63
CA ASP A 149 -18.69 -11.04 -4.53
C ASP A 149 -19.37 -11.96 -5.56
N GLU A 150 -18.85 -13.18 -5.80
CA GLU A 150 -19.47 -14.21 -6.63
C GLU A 150 -20.48 -15.08 -5.86
N GLU A 151 -20.64 -14.91 -4.54
CA GLU A 151 -21.60 -15.66 -3.76
C GLU A 151 -23.03 -15.21 -4.06
N ILE A 152 -23.94 -16.18 -4.13
CA ILE A 152 -25.34 -15.93 -4.46
C ILE A 152 -26.12 -15.53 -3.21
N CYS A 153 -26.93 -14.50 -3.33
CA CYS A 153 -27.85 -14.03 -2.30
C CYS A 153 -29.26 -14.61 -2.56
N PHE A 154 -29.64 -15.61 -1.81
CA PHE A 154 -30.95 -16.24 -1.93
C PHE A 154 -32.07 -15.44 -1.24
N ASP A 155 -31.71 -14.47 -0.38
CA ASP A 155 -32.68 -13.65 0.36
C ASP A 155 -33.24 -12.50 -0.47
N THR A 156 -32.69 -12.26 -1.67
CA THR A 156 -33.08 -11.16 -2.55
C THR A 156 -33.54 -11.72 -3.90
N SER A 157 -34.78 -11.40 -4.29
CA SER A 157 -35.29 -11.75 -5.62
C SER A 157 -34.65 -10.86 -6.69
N PHE A 158 -34.18 -11.46 -7.78
CA PHE A 158 -33.64 -10.72 -8.93
C PHE A 158 -34.68 -9.75 -9.53
N ASP A 159 -35.95 -10.17 -9.59
CA ASP A 159 -37.04 -9.38 -10.17
C ASP A 159 -37.35 -8.09 -9.39
N SER A 160 -36.87 -7.99 -8.13
CA SER A 160 -37.06 -6.79 -7.30
C SER A 160 -35.94 -5.74 -7.52
N LEU A 161 -34.93 -6.03 -8.33
CA LEU A 161 -33.78 -5.17 -8.51
C LEU A 161 -33.97 -4.18 -9.67
N ASP A 162 -33.66 -2.92 -9.45
CA ASP A 162 -33.52 -1.93 -10.51
C ASP A 162 -32.17 -2.00 -11.17
N LEU A 163 -32.11 -2.56 -12.37
CA LEU A 163 -30.89 -2.68 -13.17
C LEU A 163 -30.56 -1.41 -13.95
N THR A 164 -31.42 -0.41 -13.97
CA THR A 164 -31.28 0.81 -14.77
C THR A 164 -29.90 1.50 -14.62
N PRO A 165 -29.33 1.66 -13.42
CA PRO A 165 -28.01 2.28 -13.28
C PRO A 165 -26.91 1.51 -14.04
N LEU A 166 -26.92 0.19 -13.93
CA LEU A 166 -25.94 -0.67 -14.59
C LEU A 166 -26.17 -0.75 -16.11
N GLN A 167 -27.44 -0.87 -16.55
CA GLN A 167 -27.81 -0.88 -17.97
C GLN A 167 -27.33 0.38 -18.69
N LYS A 168 -27.57 1.56 -18.11
CA LYS A 168 -27.08 2.85 -18.65
C LYS A 168 -25.56 2.88 -18.85
N ARG A 169 -24.80 2.26 -17.96
CA ARG A 169 -23.33 2.19 -18.10
C ARG A 169 -22.92 1.29 -19.27
N PHE A 170 -23.61 0.17 -19.47
CA PHE A 170 -23.39 -0.71 -20.62
C PHE A 170 -23.78 -0.01 -21.94
N GLU A 171 -24.94 0.61 -22.00
CA GLU A 171 -25.43 1.37 -23.16
C GLU A 171 -24.45 2.50 -23.55
N ALA A 172 -23.93 3.24 -22.57
CA ALA A 172 -22.94 4.30 -22.80
C ALA A 172 -21.65 3.78 -23.45
N ARG A 173 -21.38 2.47 -23.35
CA ARG A 173 -20.26 1.77 -24.02
C ARG A 173 -20.69 1.02 -25.27
N GLY A 174 -21.93 1.19 -25.74
CA GLY A 174 -22.47 0.47 -26.89
C GLY A 174 -22.62 -1.04 -26.64
N LYS A 175 -22.77 -1.45 -25.37
CA LYS A 175 -22.89 -2.86 -24.95
C LYS A 175 -24.29 -3.12 -24.39
N ILE A 176 -24.78 -4.36 -24.57
CA ILE A 176 -26.08 -4.79 -24.07
C ILE A 176 -25.88 -5.61 -22.81
N LEU A 177 -26.69 -5.33 -21.78
CA LEU A 177 -26.73 -6.10 -20.55
C LEU A 177 -28.00 -6.94 -20.52
N ASP A 178 -27.92 -8.13 -21.10
CA ASP A 178 -28.97 -9.16 -21.06
C ASP A 178 -28.69 -10.23 -19.97
N ILE A 179 -29.60 -11.17 -19.82
CA ILE A 179 -29.49 -12.25 -18.82
C ILE A 179 -28.24 -13.11 -19.04
N GLU A 180 -27.90 -13.40 -20.29
CA GLU A 180 -26.71 -14.21 -20.60
C GLU A 180 -25.43 -13.45 -20.24
N LYS A 181 -25.40 -12.13 -20.48
CA LYS A 181 -24.31 -11.27 -20.05
C LYS A 181 -24.19 -11.22 -18.52
N LEU A 182 -25.32 -11.08 -17.80
CA LEU A 182 -25.34 -11.13 -16.34
C LEU A 182 -24.78 -12.47 -15.81
N LYS A 183 -25.18 -13.60 -16.42
CA LYS A 183 -24.64 -14.93 -16.07
C LYS A 183 -23.14 -15.04 -16.36
N SER A 184 -22.68 -14.56 -17.52
CA SER A 184 -21.27 -14.61 -17.94
C SER A 184 -20.38 -13.77 -17.02
N LEU A 185 -20.89 -12.65 -16.50
CA LEU A 185 -20.21 -11.79 -15.56
C LEU A 185 -20.29 -12.30 -14.09
N LYS A 186 -20.99 -13.43 -13.87
CA LYS A 186 -21.24 -13.98 -12.51
C LYS A 186 -22.06 -13.04 -11.61
N LEU A 187 -22.95 -12.26 -12.20
CA LEU A 187 -23.84 -11.36 -11.47
C LEU A 187 -25.14 -12.01 -11.05
N VAL A 188 -25.55 -13.07 -11.74
CA VAL A 188 -26.74 -13.88 -11.43
C VAL A 188 -26.45 -15.34 -11.61
N GLN A 189 -27.19 -16.16 -10.87
CA GLN A 189 -27.23 -17.61 -11.03
C GLN A 189 -28.68 -18.06 -11.10
N GLU A 190 -28.96 -19.04 -11.95
CA GLU A 190 -30.25 -19.67 -12.06
C GLU A 190 -30.30 -20.96 -11.23
N GLU A 191 -31.27 -21.04 -10.32
CA GLU A 191 -31.53 -22.20 -9.48
C GLU A 191 -33.03 -22.54 -9.53
N HIS A 192 -33.36 -23.76 -9.93
CA HIS A 192 -34.74 -24.24 -10.05
C HIS A 192 -35.67 -23.32 -10.88
N GLY A 193 -35.14 -22.73 -11.96
CA GLY A 193 -35.88 -21.83 -12.82
C GLY A 193 -36.06 -20.40 -12.29
N HIS A 194 -35.44 -20.07 -11.17
CA HIS A 194 -35.41 -18.71 -10.60
C HIS A 194 -34.01 -18.11 -10.70
N LEU A 195 -33.94 -16.81 -10.98
CA LEU A 195 -32.71 -16.05 -11.00
C LEU A 195 -32.44 -15.45 -9.61
N TYR A 196 -31.22 -15.63 -9.12
CA TYR A 196 -30.75 -15.05 -7.87
C TYR A 196 -29.53 -14.16 -8.13
N PRO A 197 -29.47 -12.98 -7.50
CA PRO A 197 -28.33 -12.08 -7.65
C PRO A 197 -27.12 -12.58 -6.88
N SER A 198 -25.93 -12.28 -7.37
CA SER A 198 -24.69 -12.39 -6.60
C SER A 198 -24.51 -11.17 -5.69
N GLN A 199 -23.62 -11.30 -4.69
CA GLN A 199 -23.21 -10.16 -3.87
C GLN A 199 -22.67 -9.00 -4.72
N ALA A 200 -21.93 -9.31 -5.82
CA ALA A 200 -21.45 -8.30 -6.75
C ALA A 200 -22.56 -7.46 -7.35
N LEU A 201 -23.66 -8.08 -7.82
CA LEU A 201 -24.79 -7.33 -8.38
C LEU A 201 -25.40 -6.39 -7.35
N LEU A 202 -25.62 -6.87 -6.12
CA LEU A 202 -26.17 -6.06 -5.04
C LEU A 202 -25.27 -4.88 -4.66
N ILE A 203 -23.95 -5.10 -4.66
CA ILE A 203 -22.95 -4.06 -4.40
C ILE A 203 -22.92 -3.04 -5.55
N LEU A 204 -22.86 -3.51 -6.80
CA LEU A 204 -22.84 -2.64 -7.98
C LEU A 204 -24.07 -1.73 -8.07
N LEU A 205 -25.24 -2.23 -7.71
CA LEU A 205 -26.49 -1.49 -7.70
C LEU A 205 -26.71 -0.63 -6.45
N GLY A 206 -25.84 -0.72 -5.45
CA GLY A 206 -25.98 0.02 -4.19
C GLY A 206 -27.08 -0.50 -3.26
N VAL A 207 -27.57 -1.73 -3.46
CA VAL A 207 -28.54 -2.38 -2.57
C VAL A 207 -27.92 -2.66 -1.21
N ARG A 208 -26.61 -2.87 -1.16
CA ARG A 208 -25.82 -2.94 0.08
C ARG A 208 -25.54 -1.52 0.57
N GLU A 209 -26.40 -0.98 1.43
CA GLU A 209 -26.39 0.42 1.87
C GLU A 209 -25.06 0.92 2.46
N ASN A 210 -24.29 0.04 3.08
CA ASN A 210 -23.04 0.40 3.75
C ASN A 210 -21.80 0.37 2.84
N ALA A 211 -21.96 0.17 1.53
CA ALA A 211 -20.84 0.27 0.59
C ALA A 211 -20.57 1.74 0.22
N THR A 212 -20.20 2.57 1.20
CA THR A 212 -20.06 4.02 1.07
C THR A 212 -18.61 4.49 0.91
N VAL A 213 -18.45 5.73 0.42
CA VAL A 213 -17.16 6.44 0.34
C VAL A 213 -17.27 7.77 1.04
N LYS A 214 -16.32 8.07 1.92
CA LYS A 214 -16.21 9.35 2.63
C LYS A 214 -15.06 10.17 2.06
N CYS A 215 -15.39 11.35 1.55
CA CYS A 215 -14.44 12.31 1.01
C CYS A 215 -14.32 13.52 1.93
N ALA A 216 -13.10 14.01 2.14
CA ALA A 216 -12.85 15.19 2.95
C ALA A 216 -11.68 16.00 2.39
N ARG A 217 -11.83 17.33 2.35
CA ARG A 217 -10.75 18.30 2.16
C ARG A 217 -10.39 18.90 3.51
N PHE A 218 -9.16 18.70 3.93
CA PHE A 218 -8.64 19.19 5.21
C PHE A 218 -7.81 20.47 4.98
N LYS A 219 -7.82 21.36 5.97
CA LYS A 219 -6.91 22.50 6.03
C LYS A 219 -5.58 22.06 6.62
N GLY A 220 -4.50 22.30 5.91
CA GLY A 220 -3.16 21.87 6.32
C GLY A 220 -2.89 20.38 6.01
N THR A 221 -1.96 19.79 6.75
CA THR A 221 -1.45 18.43 6.54
C THR A 221 -1.98 17.40 7.55
N THR A 222 -3.00 17.77 8.33
CA THR A 222 -3.60 16.92 9.36
C THR A 222 -5.13 16.96 9.30
N MET A 223 -5.79 15.99 9.95
CA MET A 223 -7.26 15.90 10.04
C MET A 223 -7.89 16.94 11.00
N GLY A 224 -7.19 18.02 11.35
CA GLY A 224 -7.64 18.96 12.39
C GLY A 224 -8.85 19.81 12.02
N SER A 225 -9.03 20.19 10.75
CA SER A 225 -10.13 21.03 10.30
C SER A 225 -10.58 20.66 8.90
N PHE A 226 -11.89 20.53 8.71
CA PHE A 226 -12.50 20.29 7.41
C PHE A 226 -12.73 21.61 6.67
N ILE A 227 -12.37 21.65 5.39
CA ILE A 227 -12.80 22.70 4.44
C ILE A 227 -14.10 22.24 3.78
N ASP A 228 -14.16 20.98 3.34
CA ASP A 228 -15.33 20.33 2.76
C ASP A 228 -15.37 18.85 3.13
N LYS A 229 -16.55 18.27 3.20
CA LYS A 229 -16.77 16.84 3.43
C LYS A 229 -18.03 16.36 2.73
N LYS A 230 -17.95 15.18 2.13
CA LYS A 230 -19.07 14.51 1.46
C LYS A 230 -19.04 13.02 1.78
N GLU A 231 -20.23 12.43 1.78
CA GLU A 231 -20.42 10.99 1.85
C GLU A 231 -21.24 10.57 0.64
N TYR A 232 -20.76 9.54 -0.05
CA TYR A 232 -21.38 9.03 -1.27
C TYR A 232 -21.82 7.60 -1.06
N SER A 233 -23.08 7.30 -1.44
CA SER A 233 -23.73 6.00 -1.35
C SER A 233 -24.49 5.72 -2.65
N GLY A 234 -25.20 4.58 -2.74
CA GLY A 234 -25.89 4.14 -3.92
C GLY A 234 -25.04 3.29 -4.83
N ASP A 235 -25.34 3.26 -6.13
CA ASP A 235 -24.59 2.44 -7.09
C ASP A 235 -23.12 2.85 -7.21
N LEU A 236 -22.25 1.85 -7.41
CA LEU A 236 -20.80 2.09 -7.39
C LEU A 236 -20.33 3.07 -8.47
N PHE A 237 -21.01 3.13 -9.62
CA PHE A 237 -20.59 4.00 -10.72
C PHE A 237 -20.92 5.46 -10.43
N SER A 238 -22.08 5.72 -9.84
CA SER A 238 -22.43 7.06 -9.35
C SER A 238 -21.50 7.52 -8.25
N GLN A 239 -21.08 6.63 -7.35
CA GLN A 239 -20.07 6.92 -6.35
C GLN A 239 -18.73 7.29 -7.00
N LEU A 240 -18.27 6.52 -8.00
CA LEU A 240 -17.01 6.78 -8.73
C LEU A 240 -17.01 8.17 -9.37
N ASP A 241 -18.09 8.53 -10.09
CA ASP A 241 -18.21 9.83 -10.75
C ASP A 241 -18.19 10.98 -9.72
N GLN A 242 -18.87 10.80 -8.57
CA GLN A 242 -18.94 11.81 -7.51
C GLN A 242 -17.61 11.97 -6.78
N VAL A 243 -16.89 10.88 -6.52
CA VAL A 243 -15.56 10.90 -5.91
C VAL A 243 -14.56 11.59 -6.84
N GLU A 244 -14.57 11.26 -8.13
CA GLU A 244 -13.73 11.91 -9.13
C GLU A 244 -14.00 13.42 -9.20
N MET A 245 -15.27 13.80 -9.22
CA MET A 245 -15.69 15.21 -9.22
C MET A 245 -15.24 15.93 -7.94
N PHE A 246 -15.38 15.29 -6.77
CA PHE A 246 -14.91 15.87 -5.50
C PHE A 246 -13.42 16.13 -5.52
N ILE A 247 -12.63 15.17 -6.02
CA ILE A 247 -11.18 15.33 -6.09
C ILE A 247 -10.81 16.45 -7.07
N LYS A 248 -11.39 16.48 -8.27
CA LYS A 248 -11.15 17.53 -9.27
C LYS A 248 -11.44 18.94 -8.74
N ASN A 249 -12.48 19.09 -7.93
CA ASN A 249 -12.88 20.38 -7.36
C ASN A 249 -11.90 20.89 -6.28
N HIS A 250 -11.04 20.01 -5.72
CA HIS A 250 -10.12 20.36 -4.64
C HIS A 250 -8.64 20.22 -5.01
N LEU A 251 -8.35 19.88 -6.26
CA LEU A 251 -7.01 19.90 -6.83
C LEU A 251 -6.76 21.19 -7.60
N HIS A 252 -5.51 21.66 -7.58
CA HIS A 252 -5.12 22.79 -8.40
C HIS A 252 -5.00 22.38 -9.88
N LEU A 253 -5.58 23.22 -10.74
CA LEU A 253 -5.46 23.12 -12.17
C LEU A 253 -4.48 24.21 -12.64
N ALA A 254 -3.28 23.83 -13.05
CA ALA A 254 -2.26 24.72 -13.57
C ALA A 254 -2.30 24.74 -15.09
N GLY A 255 -2.21 25.94 -15.67
CA GLY A 255 -2.01 26.10 -17.10
C GLY A 255 -0.52 26.04 -17.43
N VAL A 256 -0.08 24.97 -18.08
CA VAL A 256 1.31 24.83 -18.57
C VAL A 256 1.38 25.27 -20.01
N ILE A 257 2.27 26.21 -20.33
CA ILE A 257 2.48 26.69 -21.71
C ILE A 257 3.53 25.79 -22.37
N LYS A 258 3.12 25.03 -23.37
CA LYS A 258 4.03 24.26 -24.25
C LYS A 258 4.03 24.89 -25.66
N GLY A 259 5.07 25.62 -25.95
CA GLY A 259 5.16 26.40 -27.22
C GLY A 259 4.09 27.51 -27.27
N LEU A 260 3.18 27.44 -28.27
CA LEU A 260 2.07 28.39 -28.44
C LEU A 260 0.74 27.92 -27.83
N GLN A 261 0.70 26.75 -27.22
CA GLN A 261 -0.52 26.16 -26.68
C GLN A 261 -0.45 26.11 -25.16
N ARG A 262 -1.57 26.45 -24.49
CA ARG A 262 -1.79 26.23 -23.07
C ARG A 262 -2.44 24.87 -22.88
N GLU A 263 -1.83 24.04 -22.04
CA GLU A 263 -2.37 22.76 -21.58
C GLU A 263 -2.76 22.91 -20.10
N ASP A 264 -4.04 22.68 -19.77
CA ASP A 264 -4.48 22.68 -18.39
C ASP A 264 -4.20 21.30 -17.78
N ARG A 265 -3.40 21.27 -16.70
CA ARG A 265 -2.96 20.05 -16.04
C ARG A 265 -3.23 20.11 -14.54
N TYR A 266 -3.79 19.03 -13.99
CA TYR A 266 -3.90 18.90 -12.55
C TYR A 266 -2.52 18.65 -11.92
N GLU A 267 -2.33 19.12 -10.68
CA GLU A 267 -1.09 18.96 -9.90
C GLU A 267 -0.74 17.48 -9.63
N ILE A 268 -1.72 16.58 -9.64
CA ILE A 268 -1.53 15.13 -9.64
C ILE A 268 -2.17 14.57 -10.92
N PRO A 269 -1.51 13.64 -11.64
CA PRO A 269 -2.10 13.02 -12.81
C PRO A 269 -3.45 12.36 -12.48
N MET A 270 -4.51 12.74 -13.19
CA MET A 270 -5.85 12.19 -12.97
C MET A 270 -5.91 10.70 -13.27
N GLU A 271 -5.08 10.21 -14.17
CA GLU A 271 -4.93 8.79 -14.49
C GLU A 271 -4.44 7.99 -13.27
N ALA A 272 -3.49 8.53 -12.52
CA ALA A 272 -2.99 7.92 -11.30
C ALA A 272 -4.06 7.90 -10.21
N ILE A 273 -4.76 9.00 -10.00
CA ILE A 273 -5.88 9.11 -9.04
C ILE A 273 -6.98 8.11 -9.40
N ARG A 274 -7.39 8.07 -10.68
CA ARG A 274 -8.42 7.16 -11.17
C ARG A 274 -8.06 5.70 -10.92
N GLU A 275 -6.82 5.32 -11.22
CA GLU A 275 -6.34 3.94 -11.01
C GLU A 275 -6.35 3.57 -9.52
N VAL A 276 -5.93 4.48 -8.62
CA VAL A 276 -5.98 4.24 -7.16
C VAL A 276 -7.41 4.08 -6.66
N ILE A 277 -8.34 4.91 -7.15
CA ILE A 277 -9.76 4.82 -6.78
C ILE A 277 -10.35 3.49 -7.26
N LEU A 278 -10.13 3.12 -8.53
CA LEU A 278 -10.63 1.87 -9.08
C LEU A 278 -10.08 0.66 -8.31
N ASN A 279 -8.80 0.67 -7.96
CA ASN A 279 -8.19 -0.35 -7.13
C ASN A 279 -8.82 -0.40 -5.74
N ALA A 280 -9.14 0.76 -5.13
CA ALA A 280 -9.84 0.81 -3.85
C ALA A 280 -11.20 0.12 -3.90
N TYR A 281 -11.98 0.28 -4.98
CA TYR A 281 -13.27 -0.40 -5.16
C TYR A 281 -13.11 -1.89 -5.47
N VAL A 282 -12.20 -2.26 -6.37
CA VAL A 282 -12.00 -3.66 -6.80
C VAL A 282 -11.42 -4.52 -5.68
N HIS A 283 -10.60 -3.94 -4.82
CA HIS A 283 -9.92 -4.66 -3.75
C HIS A 283 -10.49 -4.44 -2.35
N ARG A 284 -11.55 -3.59 -2.20
CA ARG A 284 -12.24 -3.40 -0.92
C ARG A 284 -12.72 -4.73 -0.35
N ASP A 285 -12.62 -4.86 0.95
CA ASP A 285 -13.29 -5.92 1.69
C ASP A 285 -14.78 -5.57 1.87
N TYR A 286 -15.65 -6.21 1.06
CA TYR A 286 -17.11 -6.04 1.13
C TYR A 286 -17.78 -7.01 2.11
N ILE A 287 -17.06 -7.91 2.74
CA ILE A 287 -17.58 -8.74 3.84
C ILE A 287 -17.85 -7.84 5.05
N ASN A 288 -16.93 -6.93 5.33
CA ASN A 288 -17.05 -5.97 6.42
C ASN A 288 -17.55 -4.60 5.92
N LEU A 289 -18.86 -4.45 5.83
CA LEU A 289 -19.49 -3.20 5.39
C LEU A 289 -19.50 -2.07 6.44
N GLY A 290 -19.01 -2.33 7.66
CA GLY A 290 -18.88 -1.29 8.70
C GLY A 290 -17.69 -0.32 8.50
N ARG A 291 -16.93 -0.47 7.38
CA ARG A 291 -15.75 0.33 7.08
C ARG A 291 -15.85 0.95 5.69
N ASP A 292 -15.68 2.27 5.60
CA ASP A 292 -15.79 3.00 4.34
C ASP A 292 -14.44 3.15 3.62
N ILE A 293 -14.48 3.29 2.30
CA ILE A 293 -13.37 3.89 1.57
C ILE A 293 -13.28 5.35 2.00
N LYS A 294 -12.09 5.84 2.28
CA LYS A 294 -11.85 7.24 2.68
C LYS A 294 -10.93 7.91 1.68
N VAL A 295 -11.32 9.10 1.24
CA VAL A 295 -10.52 9.98 0.39
C VAL A 295 -10.26 11.26 1.17
N GLY A 296 -9.03 11.46 1.61
CA GLY A 296 -8.57 12.65 2.30
C GLY A 296 -7.70 13.52 1.39
N ILE A 297 -8.08 14.77 1.17
CA ILE A 297 -7.29 15.74 0.42
C ILE A 297 -6.70 16.74 1.42
N TYR A 298 -5.37 16.73 1.53
CA TYR A 298 -4.60 17.63 2.39
C TYR A 298 -3.87 18.67 1.54
N ASP A 299 -3.12 19.57 2.15
CA ASP A 299 -2.37 20.57 1.40
C ASP A 299 -1.16 19.97 0.67
N ASP A 300 -0.65 18.82 1.15
CA ASP A 300 0.55 18.14 0.66
C ASP A 300 0.29 16.79 0.00
N ILE A 301 -0.84 16.13 0.28
CA ILE A 301 -1.16 14.80 -0.26
C ILE A 301 -2.64 14.64 -0.59
N VAL A 302 -2.93 13.71 -1.49
CA VAL A 302 -4.22 13.02 -1.59
C VAL A 302 -4.03 11.61 -1.04
N ASN A 303 -4.80 11.27 -0.01
CA ASN A 303 -4.73 9.99 0.67
C ASN A 303 -6.00 9.19 0.42
N ILE A 304 -5.87 7.97 -0.10
CA ILE A 304 -6.97 7.07 -0.37
C ILE A 304 -6.76 5.80 0.46
N VAL A 305 -7.73 5.53 1.34
CA VAL A 305 -7.70 4.39 2.27
C VAL A 305 -8.82 3.44 1.92
N SER A 306 -8.49 2.20 1.58
CA SER A 306 -9.43 1.13 1.27
C SER A 306 -9.47 0.09 2.39
N PRO A 307 -10.67 -0.31 2.87
CA PRO A 307 -10.81 -1.45 3.78
C PRO A 307 -10.41 -2.77 3.11
N GLY A 308 -9.75 -3.62 3.88
CA GLY A 308 -9.16 -4.87 3.45
C GLY A 308 -7.66 -4.71 3.14
N GLY A 309 -6.80 -5.42 3.90
CA GLY A 309 -5.37 -5.51 3.59
C GLY A 309 -5.11 -6.24 2.27
N PHE A 310 -3.86 -6.41 1.90
CA PHE A 310 -3.53 -7.24 0.75
C PHE A 310 -4.00 -8.69 0.96
N PRO A 311 -4.43 -9.39 -0.09
CA PRO A 311 -4.71 -10.81 -0.02
C PRO A 311 -3.55 -11.56 0.66
N SER A 312 -3.87 -12.56 1.46
CA SER A 312 -2.86 -13.32 2.22
C SER A 312 -1.80 -13.99 1.34
N SER A 313 -2.11 -14.17 0.06
CA SER A 313 -1.29 -14.80 -0.98
C SER A 313 -0.16 -13.95 -1.53
N ILE A 314 -0.22 -12.61 -1.36
CA ILE A 314 0.77 -11.68 -1.92
C ILE A 314 1.38 -10.80 -0.84
N THR A 315 2.56 -10.28 -1.13
CA THR A 315 3.25 -9.29 -0.29
C THR A 315 3.24 -7.92 -0.97
N ILE A 316 3.60 -6.88 -0.21
CA ILE A 316 3.75 -5.53 -0.78
C ILE A 316 4.82 -5.50 -1.88
N GLU A 317 5.89 -6.28 -1.73
CA GLU A 317 6.95 -6.42 -2.72
C GLU A 317 6.41 -7.04 -4.02
N ASP A 318 5.51 -8.04 -3.93
CA ASP A 318 4.85 -8.63 -5.09
C ASP A 318 3.98 -7.60 -5.80
N VAL A 319 3.22 -6.81 -5.05
CA VAL A 319 2.36 -5.74 -5.57
C VAL A 319 3.20 -4.68 -6.31
N LEU A 320 4.30 -4.24 -5.71
CA LEU A 320 5.24 -3.29 -6.32
C LEU A 320 5.96 -3.89 -7.53
N ALA A 321 6.19 -5.21 -7.55
CA ALA A 321 6.72 -5.93 -8.72
C ALA A 321 5.68 -6.08 -9.85
N GLY A 322 4.40 -5.73 -9.61
CA GLY A 322 3.30 -5.80 -10.58
C GLY A 322 2.53 -7.12 -10.56
N ARG A 323 2.66 -7.91 -9.49
CA ARG A 323 1.76 -9.04 -9.24
C ARG A 323 0.48 -8.51 -8.60
N SER A 324 -0.66 -9.06 -9.00
CA SER A 324 -1.95 -8.70 -8.41
C SER A 324 -2.81 -9.93 -8.20
N GLU A 325 -3.58 -9.90 -7.13
CA GLU A 325 -4.65 -10.85 -6.88
C GLU A 325 -5.95 -10.08 -6.63
N THR A 326 -6.95 -10.37 -7.45
CA THR A 326 -8.22 -9.65 -7.40
C THR A 326 -9.10 -10.20 -6.28
N ARG A 327 -9.46 -9.34 -5.31
CA ARG A 327 -10.36 -9.73 -4.21
C ARG A 327 -11.80 -9.93 -4.70
N ASN A 328 -12.34 -9.01 -5.50
CA ASN A 328 -13.72 -9.02 -5.97
C ASN A 328 -13.74 -9.29 -7.49
N LYS A 329 -13.79 -10.58 -7.84
CA LYS A 329 -13.61 -11.02 -9.23
C LYS A 329 -14.79 -10.65 -10.14
N ALA A 330 -16.03 -10.68 -9.62
CA ALA A 330 -17.19 -10.32 -10.41
C ALA A 330 -17.27 -8.81 -10.65
N ILE A 331 -16.99 -7.99 -9.63
CA ILE A 331 -16.88 -6.52 -9.79
C ILE A 331 -15.78 -6.17 -10.78
N ALA A 332 -14.62 -6.81 -10.68
CA ALA A 332 -13.52 -6.59 -11.61
C ALA A 332 -13.89 -6.96 -13.06
N ARG A 333 -14.65 -8.05 -13.29
CA ARG A 333 -15.15 -8.41 -14.63
C ARG A 333 -16.05 -7.33 -15.21
N VAL A 334 -16.95 -6.76 -14.40
CA VAL A 334 -17.82 -5.66 -14.83
C VAL A 334 -17.00 -4.40 -15.14
N PHE A 335 -16.06 -4.05 -14.30
CA PHE A 335 -15.19 -2.88 -14.53
C PHE A 335 -14.35 -3.07 -15.80
N LYS A 336 -13.85 -4.29 -16.06
CA LYS A 336 -13.16 -4.61 -17.31
C LYS A 336 -14.10 -4.55 -18.51
N GLU A 337 -15.28 -5.14 -18.42
CA GLU A 337 -16.28 -5.11 -19.50
C GLU A 337 -16.64 -3.67 -19.88
N LEU A 338 -16.65 -2.77 -18.92
CA LEU A 338 -16.94 -1.34 -19.13
C LEU A 338 -15.69 -0.49 -19.40
N ASP A 339 -14.54 -1.10 -19.64
CA ASP A 339 -13.26 -0.45 -19.98
C ASP A 339 -12.74 0.50 -18.87
N TYR A 340 -13.10 0.23 -17.60
CA TYR A 340 -12.56 0.96 -16.45
C TYR A 340 -11.17 0.47 -16.06
N ILE A 341 -10.90 -0.84 -16.14
CA ILE A 341 -9.64 -1.48 -15.76
C ILE A 341 -9.10 -2.40 -16.86
N GLU A 342 -7.79 -2.60 -16.86
CA GLU A 342 -7.08 -3.58 -17.71
C GLU A 342 -6.62 -4.78 -16.88
N GLN A 343 -6.45 -5.96 -17.52
CA GLN A 343 -6.15 -7.22 -16.80
C GLN A 343 -4.66 -7.56 -16.63
N TRP A 344 -3.73 -6.62 -16.93
CA TRP A 344 -2.31 -6.98 -17.00
C TRP A 344 -1.53 -6.82 -15.68
N GLY A 345 -2.19 -6.48 -14.54
CA GLY A 345 -1.49 -6.24 -13.26
C GLY A 345 -0.53 -5.04 -13.29
N SER A 346 -0.62 -4.21 -14.31
CA SER A 346 0.28 -3.06 -14.52
C SER A 346 -0.16 -1.79 -13.79
N GLY A 347 -1.33 -1.80 -13.11
CA GLY A 347 -1.94 -0.61 -12.51
C GLY A 347 -1.00 0.14 -11.58
N ILE A 348 -0.39 -0.56 -10.62
CA ILE A 348 0.55 0.06 -9.66
C ILE A 348 1.78 0.64 -10.38
N LYS A 349 2.36 -0.07 -11.34
CA LYS A 349 3.51 0.43 -12.11
C LYS A 349 3.14 1.67 -12.92
N ARG A 350 1.94 1.72 -13.49
CA ARG A 350 1.43 2.89 -14.22
C ARG A 350 1.22 4.09 -13.31
N ILE A 351 0.71 3.89 -12.09
CA ILE A 351 0.59 4.97 -11.11
C ILE A 351 1.96 5.61 -10.86
N PHE A 352 3.01 4.81 -10.67
CA PHE A 352 4.37 5.32 -10.49
C PHE A 352 4.88 6.05 -11.73
N SER A 353 4.70 5.47 -12.93
CA SER A 353 5.13 6.07 -14.20
C SER A 353 4.45 7.42 -14.45
N TRP A 354 3.14 7.51 -14.29
CA TRP A 354 2.40 8.75 -14.47
C TRP A 354 2.83 9.85 -13.48
N CYS A 355 3.10 9.49 -12.23
CA CYS A 355 3.62 10.44 -11.24
C CYS A 355 5.04 10.90 -11.60
N GLU A 356 5.91 9.99 -12.03
CA GLU A 356 7.28 10.31 -12.47
C GLU A 356 7.28 11.21 -13.73
N GLU A 357 6.50 10.87 -14.75
CA GLU A 357 6.32 11.67 -15.98
C GLU A 357 5.76 13.06 -15.71
N ALA A 358 4.95 13.17 -14.65
CA ALA A 358 4.38 14.43 -14.19
C ALA A 358 5.35 15.25 -13.34
N GLY A 359 6.49 14.71 -12.93
CA GLY A 359 7.42 15.35 -12.00
C GLY A 359 6.94 15.38 -10.55
N VAL A 360 5.93 14.55 -10.21
CA VAL A 360 5.39 14.45 -8.84
C VAL A 360 6.16 13.36 -8.07
N ALA A 361 6.29 13.53 -6.76
CA ALA A 361 6.98 12.56 -5.92
C ALA A 361 6.33 11.16 -6.00
N LYS A 362 7.16 10.13 -5.88
CA LYS A 362 6.74 8.73 -5.96
C LYS A 362 5.68 8.42 -4.92
N PRO A 363 4.52 7.84 -5.33
CA PRO A 363 3.45 7.47 -4.42
C PRO A 363 3.90 6.51 -3.33
N LEU A 364 3.30 6.64 -2.15
CA LEU A 364 3.52 5.71 -1.04
C LEU A 364 2.31 4.79 -0.89
N ILE A 365 2.55 3.48 -0.98
CA ILE A 365 1.54 2.44 -0.76
C ILE A 365 1.93 1.66 0.48
N THR A 366 1.04 1.58 1.45
CA THR A 366 1.29 0.87 2.72
C THR A 366 0.07 0.07 3.15
N GLU A 367 0.32 -1.06 3.82
CA GLU A 367 -0.70 -1.80 4.54
C GLU A 367 -0.63 -1.45 6.02
N LYS A 368 -1.75 -1.01 6.59
CA LYS A 368 -1.85 -0.65 8.01
C LYS A 368 -3.02 -1.40 8.65
N GLY A 369 -2.74 -2.50 9.31
CA GLY A 369 -3.77 -3.42 9.79
C GLY A 369 -4.57 -3.97 8.62
N ASP A 370 -5.90 -3.85 8.68
CA ASP A 370 -6.82 -4.31 7.63
C ASP A 370 -7.15 -3.22 6.60
N PHE A 371 -6.22 -2.31 6.30
CA PHE A 371 -6.41 -1.25 5.32
C PHE A 371 -5.22 -1.13 4.40
N VAL A 372 -5.48 -0.86 3.13
CA VAL A 372 -4.48 -0.38 2.17
C VAL A 372 -4.59 1.13 2.08
N ASP A 373 -3.47 1.79 2.27
CA ASP A 373 -3.32 3.25 2.36
C ASP A 373 -2.41 3.72 1.22
N VAL A 374 -2.92 4.58 0.35
CA VAL A 374 -2.19 5.13 -0.79
C VAL A 374 -2.11 6.65 -0.65
N GLU A 375 -0.89 7.17 -0.61
CA GLU A 375 -0.60 8.59 -0.55
C GLU A 375 -0.03 9.05 -1.92
N LEU A 376 -0.72 9.98 -2.56
CA LEU A 376 -0.27 10.69 -3.76
C LEU A 376 0.15 12.10 -3.36
N TYR A 377 1.39 12.48 -3.66
CA TYR A 377 1.93 13.77 -3.25
C TYR A 377 1.47 14.87 -4.19
N ARG A 378 1.13 16.02 -3.62
CA ARG A 378 0.79 17.23 -4.36
C ARG A 378 2.06 18.04 -4.59
N GLU A 379 2.19 18.66 -5.76
CA GLU A 379 3.19 19.71 -5.93
C GLU A 379 2.86 20.86 -4.98
N TYR A 380 3.79 21.19 -4.11
CA TYR A 380 3.64 22.33 -3.23
C TYR A 380 3.87 23.61 -4.04
N THR A 381 2.87 24.08 -4.76
CA THR A 381 2.84 25.46 -5.23
C THR A 381 2.56 26.35 -4.02
N SER A 382 3.57 27.01 -3.51
CA SER A 382 3.40 28.12 -2.58
C SER A 382 2.69 29.25 -3.32
N VAL A 383 1.37 29.13 -3.49
CA VAL A 383 0.53 30.25 -3.85
C VAL A 383 0.34 31.06 -2.58
N SER A 384 1.18 32.06 -2.38
CA SER A 384 0.83 33.19 -1.53
C SER A 384 -0.49 33.76 -2.07
N GLU A 385 -1.55 33.73 -1.24
CA GLU A 385 -2.69 34.62 -1.41
C GLU A 385 -2.17 36.08 -1.41
N SER A 386 -1.90 36.62 -2.57
CA SER A 386 -1.88 38.04 -2.79
C SER A 386 -3.16 38.40 -3.53
N VAL A 387 -4.09 38.94 -2.76
CA VAL A 387 -5.20 39.73 -3.23
C VAL A 387 -4.69 40.74 -4.24
N SER A 388 -5.39 40.79 -5.37
CA SER A 388 -5.39 41.79 -6.40
C SER A 388 -4.95 43.21 -5.98
N GLU A 389 -4.06 43.77 -6.75
CA GLU A 389 -4.31 45.11 -7.36
C GLU A 389 -3.30 45.43 -8.46
N SER A 390 -3.86 45.64 -9.61
CA SER A 390 -3.54 46.60 -10.68
C SER A 390 -2.13 46.73 -11.25
N VAL A 391 -2.05 46.33 -12.51
CA VAL A 391 -1.80 47.20 -13.70
C VAL A 391 -0.35 47.64 -13.96
N GLN A 392 0.12 47.19 -15.12
CA GLN A 392 0.91 47.83 -16.18
C GLN A 392 2.44 48.03 -16.09
N GLU A 393 2.99 47.58 -17.21
CA GLU A 393 4.19 48.10 -17.96
C GLU A 393 5.56 47.74 -17.39
N SER A 394 6.52 47.31 -18.15
CA SER A 394 6.87 47.24 -19.57
C SER A 394 8.18 46.44 -19.75
N VAL A 395 8.19 45.68 -20.79
CA VAL A 395 9.21 45.49 -21.85
C VAL A 395 10.69 45.78 -21.57
N GLN A 396 11.49 44.84 -22.05
CA GLN A 396 12.83 44.88 -22.63
C GLN A 396 13.98 44.25 -21.84
N GLU A 397 14.43 43.17 -22.45
CA GLU A 397 15.73 42.88 -23.12
C GLU A 397 16.89 42.63 -22.16
N SER A 398 17.67 41.65 -22.27
CA SER A 398 18.22 40.73 -23.27
C SER A 398 19.47 40.04 -22.69
N VAL A 399 19.70 38.84 -23.16
CA VAL A 399 21.01 38.25 -23.54
C VAL A 399 21.95 37.68 -22.49
N GLN A 400 22.04 36.32 -22.57
CA GLN A 400 23.24 35.45 -22.50
C GLN A 400 24.12 35.48 -21.23
N GLU A 401 24.28 34.39 -20.54
CA GLU A 401 25.23 33.29 -20.85
C GLU A 401 25.15 32.15 -19.78
N SER A 402 25.36 30.99 -20.28
CA SER A 402 25.44 29.70 -19.62
C SER A 402 26.38 29.63 -18.41
N VAL A 403 25.94 29.12 -17.25
CA VAL A 403 26.76 28.33 -16.32
C VAL A 403 25.88 27.33 -15.56
N GLN A 404 26.34 26.11 -15.50
CA GLN A 404 25.86 24.89 -14.88
C GLN A 404 24.97 25.07 -13.65
N GLU A 405 23.75 24.50 -13.72
CA GLU A 405 22.77 24.42 -12.66
C GLU A 405 23.22 23.47 -11.55
N LYS A 406 23.46 24.03 -10.37
CA LYS A 406 23.26 23.34 -9.10
C LYS A 406 21.78 23.54 -8.74
N GLY A 407 21.00 22.45 -8.70
CA GLY A 407 19.59 22.49 -8.33
C GLY A 407 19.38 23.20 -6.99
N GLU A 408 18.61 24.28 -6.99
CA GLU A 408 18.19 24.98 -5.77
C GLU A 408 17.31 24.06 -4.92
N VAL A 409 17.71 23.81 -3.67
CA VAL A 409 16.93 23.05 -2.70
C VAL A 409 15.89 23.99 -2.08
N TYR A 410 14.62 23.78 -2.34
CA TYR A 410 13.54 24.53 -1.71
C TYR A 410 13.03 23.82 -0.46
N LEU A 411 13.10 24.48 0.71
CA LEU A 411 12.63 23.98 1.98
C LEU A 411 11.25 24.52 2.33
N GLY A 412 10.37 23.65 2.83
CA GLY A 412 9.10 24.06 3.39
C GLY A 412 9.25 24.86 4.68
N LYS A 413 8.25 25.67 5.06
CA LYS A 413 8.27 26.56 6.24
C LYS A 413 8.75 25.84 7.51
N ARG A 414 8.24 24.63 7.80
CA ARG A 414 8.67 23.83 8.96
C ARG A 414 10.14 23.45 8.92
N GLN A 415 10.68 23.19 7.76
CA GLN A 415 12.09 22.85 7.60
C GLN A 415 12.97 24.07 7.83
N VAL A 416 12.53 25.23 7.37
CA VAL A 416 13.18 26.52 7.65
C VAL A 416 13.10 26.84 9.14
N ASP A 417 11.93 26.66 9.77
CA ASP A 417 11.76 26.85 11.22
C ASP A 417 12.67 25.93 12.04
N ILE A 418 12.90 24.69 11.57
CA ILE A 418 13.88 23.77 12.19
C ILE A 418 15.30 24.34 12.06
N LEU A 419 15.70 24.87 10.93
CA LEU A 419 17.02 25.46 10.73
C LEU A 419 17.24 26.66 11.69
N TYR A 420 16.24 27.52 11.86
CA TYR A 420 16.29 28.60 12.84
C TYR A 420 16.41 28.05 14.27
N PHE A 421 15.59 27.05 14.63
CA PHE A 421 15.57 26.48 15.97
C PHE A 421 16.87 25.73 16.32
N CYS A 422 17.54 25.19 15.29
CA CYS A 422 18.79 24.43 15.40
C CYS A 422 20.04 25.30 15.20
N LEU A 423 19.97 26.63 15.20
CA LEU A 423 21.17 27.49 15.28
C LEU A 423 21.98 27.18 16.53
N GLU A 424 21.33 26.73 17.60
CA GLU A 424 21.95 26.08 18.76
C GLU A 424 21.70 24.58 18.75
N PRO A 425 22.58 23.74 19.31
CA PRO A 425 22.43 22.28 19.30
C PRO A 425 21.16 21.81 20.02
N ARG A 426 20.24 21.15 19.31
CA ARG A 426 18.95 20.63 19.83
C ARG A 426 18.85 19.13 19.63
N THR A 427 18.20 18.45 20.58
CA THR A 427 17.86 17.02 20.45
C THR A 427 16.70 16.81 19.47
N SER A 428 16.59 15.62 18.90
CA SER A 428 15.46 15.29 18.03
C SER A 428 14.10 15.43 18.72
N LYS A 429 14.05 15.24 20.05
CA LYS A 429 12.83 15.42 20.84
C LYS A 429 12.46 16.90 20.91
N GLU A 430 13.38 17.79 21.28
CA GLU A 430 13.14 19.23 21.32
C GLU A 430 12.70 19.79 19.97
N ILE A 431 13.26 19.30 18.86
CA ILE A 431 12.88 19.72 17.51
C ILE A 431 11.43 19.31 17.20
N LEU A 432 11.05 18.07 17.54
CA LEU A 432 9.70 17.59 17.29
C LEU A 432 8.67 18.24 18.21
N ASP A 433 9.02 18.47 19.47
CA ASP A 433 8.19 19.21 20.43
C ASP A 433 7.97 20.67 19.97
N TYR A 434 9.01 21.34 19.44
CA TYR A 434 8.92 22.67 18.85
C TYR A 434 7.95 22.72 17.65
N LEU A 435 7.93 21.69 16.82
CA LEU A 435 6.99 21.56 15.71
C LEU A 435 5.56 21.15 16.12
N GLY A 436 5.35 20.82 17.40
CA GLY A 436 4.07 20.31 17.90
C GLY A 436 3.71 18.92 17.38
N VAL A 437 4.72 18.07 17.04
CA VAL A 437 4.51 16.72 16.52
C VAL A 437 5.01 15.65 17.49
N ILE A 438 4.31 14.51 17.53
CA ILE A 438 4.65 13.42 18.44
C ILE A 438 6.06 12.87 18.11
N ASN A 439 6.87 12.63 19.16
CA ASN A 439 8.20 12.04 19.00
C ASN A 439 8.13 10.56 18.59
N HIS A 440 7.98 10.32 17.29
CA HIS A 440 7.93 9.00 16.66
C HIS A 440 9.05 8.88 15.62
N SER A 441 9.52 7.66 15.37
CA SER A 441 10.62 7.39 14.41
C SER A 441 10.33 7.95 13.00
N LYS A 442 9.07 7.90 12.56
CA LYS A 442 8.61 8.45 11.25
C LYS A 442 8.79 9.98 11.20
N ASN A 443 8.38 10.70 12.25
CA ASN A 443 8.50 12.17 12.32
C ASN A 443 9.98 12.60 12.41
N ARG A 444 10.79 11.83 13.12
CA ARG A 444 12.23 12.04 13.19
C ARG A 444 12.89 11.88 11.83
N LYS A 445 12.52 10.84 11.07
CA LYS A 445 13.02 10.59 9.72
C LYS A 445 12.59 11.68 8.73
N SER A 446 11.33 12.09 8.77
CA SER A 446 10.76 13.09 7.86
C SER A 446 11.32 14.50 8.10
N HIS A 447 11.39 14.94 9.36
CA HIS A 447 11.71 16.33 9.69
C HIS A 447 13.20 16.58 9.99
N VAL A 448 13.88 15.62 10.60
CA VAL A 448 15.28 15.81 11.03
C VAL A 448 16.25 15.12 10.07
N THR A 449 16.05 13.83 9.76
CA THR A 449 16.98 13.07 8.94
C THR A 449 17.07 13.60 7.51
N GLY A 450 15.95 14.08 6.94
CA GLY A 450 15.92 14.70 5.61
C GLY A 450 16.85 15.91 5.52
N LEU A 451 16.82 16.81 6.50
CA LEU A 451 17.71 17.99 6.54
C LEU A 451 19.18 17.63 6.76
N VAL A 452 19.45 16.53 7.49
CA VAL A 452 20.82 15.99 7.63
C VAL A 452 21.32 15.42 6.30
N THR A 453 20.48 14.71 5.56
CA THR A 453 20.84 14.17 4.23
C THR A 453 21.09 15.28 3.21
N LEU A 454 20.38 16.40 3.31
CA LEU A 454 20.58 17.59 2.48
C LEU A 454 21.83 18.42 2.92
N GLY A 455 22.51 18.02 3.98
CA GLY A 455 23.67 18.72 4.49
C GLY A 455 23.37 20.08 5.17
N LEU A 456 22.10 20.36 5.48
CA LEU A 456 21.65 21.61 6.10
C LEU A 456 21.63 21.53 7.63
N LEU A 457 21.54 20.30 8.19
CA LEU A 457 21.76 20.00 9.60
C LEU A 457 22.94 19.03 9.75
N ALA A 458 23.73 19.20 10.80
CA ALA A 458 24.78 18.26 11.19
C ALA A 458 24.45 17.60 12.51
N ARG A 459 24.93 16.36 12.68
CA ARG A 459 24.92 15.64 13.95
C ARG A 459 26.11 16.08 14.80
N THR A 460 25.90 16.26 16.10
CA THR A 460 27.00 16.60 17.03
C THR A 460 27.87 15.39 17.39
N ILE A 461 27.34 14.16 17.19
CA ILE A 461 28.04 12.88 17.39
C ILE A 461 27.88 12.05 16.13
N PRO A 462 28.60 12.36 15.03
CA PRO A 462 28.42 11.68 13.74
C PRO A 462 28.83 10.21 13.76
N GLU A 463 29.82 9.84 14.60
CA GLU A 463 30.31 8.47 14.71
C GLU A 463 29.29 7.51 15.32
N ASN A 464 28.34 8.01 16.11
CA ASN A 464 27.25 7.22 16.69
C ASN A 464 25.89 7.89 16.47
N PRO A 465 25.25 7.68 15.31
CA PRO A 465 23.97 8.32 14.96
C PRO A 465 22.80 8.05 15.94
N ASN A 466 22.88 6.96 16.70
CA ASN A 466 21.85 6.53 17.65
C ASN A 466 22.19 6.86 19.11
N ASP A 467 23.22 7.66 19.36
CA ASP A 467 23.57 8.07 20.72
C ASP A 467 22.42 8.81 21.39
N ARG A 468 22.14 8.49 22.66
CA ARG A 468 21.05 9.12 23.42
C ARG A 468 21.25 10.63 23.63
N ASN A 469 22.49 11.10 23.57
CA ASN A 469 22.85 12.51 23.72
C ASN A 469 23.01 13.21 22.35
N GLN A 470 22.63 12.54 21.23
CA GLN A 470 22.72 13.10 19.90
C GLN A 470 21.91 14.40 19.81
N LYS A 471 22.57 15.47 19.38
CA LYS A 471 21.96 16.75 19.02
C LYS A 471 22.20 17.07 17.55
N TYR A 472 21.44 18.03 17.06
CA TYR A 472 21.50 18.52 15.66
C TYR A 472 21.74 20.01 15.69
N ILE A 473 22.61 20.48 14.79
CA ILE A 473 22.95 21.89 14.62
C ILE A 473 22.91 22.27 13.15
N THR A 474 22.48 23.50 12.85
CA THR A 474 22.42 24.04 11.49
C THR A 474 23.82 24.26 10.96
N THR A 475 24.11 23.71 9.78
CA THR A 475 25.41 23.85 9.10
C THR A 475 25.58 25.25 8.51
N GLU A 476 26.79 25.58 8.03
CA GLU A 476 27.03 26.83 7.31
C GLU A 476 26.13 26.97 6.06
N ALA A 477 25.91 25.84 5.33
CA ALA A 477 24.98 25.84 4.20
C ALA A 477 23.52 26.11 4.66
N GLY A 478 23.12 25.56 5.81
CA GLY A 478 21.81 25.83 6.39
C GLY A 478 21.66 27.28 6.87
N LYS A 479 22.70 27.90 7.42
CA LYS A 479 22.69 29.32 7.83
C LYS A 479 22.57 30.26 6.63
N LEU A 480 23.34 30.01 5.57
CA LEU A 480 23.22 30.76 4.31
C LEU A 480 21.81 30.69 3.74
N TYR A 481 21.20 29.51 3.75
CA TYR A 481 19.81 29.33 3.31
C TYR A 481 18.81 30.16 4.13
N VAL A 482 19.01 30.19 5.47
CA VAL A 482 18.19 30.99 6.39
C VAL A 482 18.36 32.48 6.12
N GLU A 483 19.58 32.96 5.95
CA GLU A 483 19.89 34.37 5.66
C GLU A 483 19.31 34.83 4.31
N GLU A 484 19.42 34.02 3.26
CA GLU A 484 18.81 34.30 1.97
C GLU A 484 17.28 34.39 2.06
N ASN A 485 16.67 33.50 2.87
CA ASN A 485 15.23 33.51 3.09
C ASN A 485 14.78 34.77 3.87
N ASP A 486 15.56 35.23 4.85
CA ASP A 486 15.29 36.48 5.58
C ASP A 486 15.44 37.71 4.69
N ASN A 487 16.44 37.74 3.81
CA ASN A 487 16.62 38.82 2.85
C ASN A 487 15.47 38.89 1.84
N ARG A 488 14.98 37.73 1.38
CA ARG A 488 13.78 37.62 0.53
C ARG A 488 12.49 38.07 1.26
N ARG A 489 12.44 37.96 2.59
CA ARG A 489 11.31 38.44 3.43
C ARG A 489 11.36 39.94 3.73
N LYS A 490 12.53 40.54 3.74
CA LYS A 490 12.71 42.02 3.96
C LYS A 490 12.55 42.86 2.70
N THR A 491 12.63 42.22 1.53
CA THR A 491 12.49 42.86 0.23
C THR A 491 11.08 42.73 -0.36
N ARG A 492 10.17 42.13 0.39
CA ARG A 492 8.73 42.07 0.14
C ARG A 492 7.98 42.77 1.29
#